data_c0bf5a279b5c065504d6ed80df653437
#
_entry.id   c0bf5a279b5c065504d6ed80df653437
#
_cell.length_a   1.000
_cell.length_b   1.000
_cell.length_c   1.000
_cell.angle_alpha   90.00
_cell.angle_beta   90.00
_cell.angle_gamma   90.00
#
_symmetry.space_group_name_H-M   'P 1'
#
loop_
_entity.id
_entity.type
_entity.pdbx_description
1 polymer ?
#
loop_
_entity_poly.entity_id
_entity_poly.type
_entity_poly.pdbx_seq_one_letter_code
_entity_poly.pdbx_strand_id
1 'polypeptide(L)'
;MSAGFPLFERGAAGAEVLNAFAYTCGFSVCAAKAGARTTSLDLSKKYLEWGRRNFTLNALDPTAHDFIYGDVFDWLRRLAKKRRVFDIVVLDPPTFSQSKEHGLFRAEKDYGALVAAALPLLKAGGTLLASTNAAGLKPEEFLAAIGTAATAARRAITQRHYVPQPPDFPITRDEPAYLKTVWLKLA
;
A
#
# COMPACT_ATOMS: atom_id res chain seq x y z
N MET A 1 14.16 -12.63 12.47
CA MET A 1 14.48 -12.21 11.08
C MET A 1 13.16 -12.00 10.39
N SER A 2 12.71 -10.76 10.26
CA SER A 2 11.50 -10.43 9.49
C SER A 2 11.72 -10.97 8.09
N ALA A 3 10.75 -11.72 7.55
CA ALA A 3 10.75 -12.09 6.15
C ALA A 3 10.81 -10.77 5.35
N GLY A 4 12.04 -10.41 4.92
CA GLY A 4 12.29 -9.20 4.16
C GLY A 4 11.31 -9.16 2.99
N PHE A 5 10.80 -7.99 2.66
CA PHE A 5 9.93 -7.82 1.52
C PHE A 5 10.76 -8.09 0.24
N PRO A 6 10.65 -9.26 -0.41
CA PRO A 6 11.59 -9.67 -1.47
C PRO A 6 11.67 -8.68 -2.64
N LEU A 7 10.64 -7.84 -2.78
CA LEU A 7 10.55 -6.85 -3.84
C LEU A 7 11.47 -5.65 -3.61
N PHE A 8 11.74 -5.29 -2.35
CA PHE A 8 12.66 -4.20 -2.04
C PHE A 8 14.12 -4.66 -1.98
N GLU A 9 14.37 -5.98 -1.85
CA GLU A 9 15.73 -6.52 -1.76
C GLU A 9 16.43 -6.68 -3.13
N ARG A 10 15.67 -6.70 -4.25
CA ARG A 10 16.20 -7.07 -5.57
C ARG A 10 15.97 -6.08 -6.71
N GLY A 11 15.82 -4.78 -6.45
CA GLY A 11 15.75 -3.87 -7.58
C GLY A 11 14.78 -2.72 -7.48
N ALA A 12 14.65 -2.12 -6.31
CA ALA A 12 13.92 -0.86 -6.16
C ALA A 12 14.78 0.37 -6.51
N ALA A 13 16.05 0.18 -6.89
CA ALA A 13 16.91 1.29 -7.25
C ALA A 13 16.32 2.08 -8.44
N GLY A 14 16.06 3.38 -8.20
CA GLY A 14 15.42 4.27 -9.17
C GLY A 14 13.91 4.07 -9.34
N ALA A 15 13.27 3.13 -8.63
CA ALA A 15 11.83 2.94 -8.69
C ALA A 15 11.08 4.08 -7.97
N GLU A 16 9.92 4.47 -8.52
CA GLU A 16 8.96 5.36 -7.87
C GLU A 16 7.94 4.51 -7.07
N VAL A 17 7.83 4.76 -5.76
CA VAL A 17 6.95 3.99 -4.87
C VAL A 17 5.92 4.91 -4.22
N LEU A 18 4.64 4.58 -4.36
CA LEU A 18 3.55 5.20 -3.60
C LEU A 18 3.18 4.29 -2.41
N ASN A 19 3.28 4.81 -1.21
CA ASN A 19 2.81 4.17 0.01
C ASN A 19 1.57 4.93 0.52
N ALA A 20 0.40 4.38 0.28
CA ALA A 20 -0.88 4.93 0.73
C ALA A 20 -1.27 4.31 2.09
N PHE A 21 -1.81 5.13 2.98
CA PHE A 21 -1.97 4.84 4.42
C PHE A 21 -0.60 4.57 5.06
N ALA A 22 0.33 5.49 4.82
CA ALA A 22 1.74 5.27 5.11
C ALA A 22 2.06 5.10 6.60
N TYR A 23 1.16 5.52 7.50
CA TYR A 23 1.37 5.49 8.95
C TYR A 23 2.74 6.10 9.29
N THR A 24 3.60 5.38 10.01
CA THR A 24 4.97 5.80 10.34
C THR A 24 5.99 5.54 9.22
N CYS A 25 5.51 5.28 7.99
CA CYS A 25 6.30 5.11 6.76
C CYS A 25 7.25 3.90 6.74
N GLY A 26 6.92 2.80 7.43
CA GLY A 26 7.79 1.61 7.46
C GLY A 26 8.08 1.06 6.06
N PHE A 27 7.06 0.87 5.21
CA PHE A 27 7.25 0.45 3.81
C PHE A 27 8.09 1.43 3.00
N SER A 28 7.88 2.74 3.21
CA SER A 28 8.66 3.77 2.52
C SER A 28 10.14 3.75 2.92
N VAL A 29 10.45 3.55 4.20
CA VAL A 29 11.83 3.39 4.68
C VAL A 29 12.49 2.17 4.04
N CYS A 30 11.80 1.01 4.01
CA CYS A 30 12.33 -0.20 3.36
C CYS A 30 12.59 0.02 1.86
N ALA A 31 11.65 0.65 1.14
CA ALA A 31 11.81 0.98 -0.27
C ALA A 31 12.96 1.95 -0.52
N ALA A 32 13.07 3.02 0.29
CA ALA A 32 14.14 4.01 0.19
C ALA A 32 15.52 3.41 0.47
N LYS A 33 15.65 2.49 1.44
CA LYS A 33 16.89 1.73 1.69
C LYS A 33 17.30 0.87 0.50
N ALA A 34 16.34 0.42 -0.30
CA ALA A 34 16.60 -0.29 -1.55
C ALA A 34 16.82 0.64 -2.76
N GLY A 35 16.92 1.96 -2.54
CA GLY A 35 17.23 2.95 -3.57
C GLY A 35 16.01 3.51 -4.32
N ALA A 36 14.78 3.29 -3.83
CA ALA A 36 13.58 3.86 -4.42
C ALA A 36 13.36 5.32 -3.98
N ARG A 37 12.71 6.10 -4.84
CA ARG A 37 12.07 7.35 -4.44
C ARG A 37 10.66 7.05 -3.95
N THR A 38 10.29 7.57 -2.78
CA THR A 38 9.00 7.25 -2.17
C THR A 38 8.10 8.47 -2.02
N THR A 39 6.80 8.24 -2.21
CA THR A 39 5.73 9.17 -1.87
C THR A 39 4.89 8.52 -0.77
N SER A 40 4.94 9.07 0.44
CA SER A 40 4.19 8.60 1.61
C SER A 40 2.95 9.45 1.78
N LEU A 41 1.76 8.83 1.75
CA LEU A 41 0.47 9.51 1.85
C LEU A 41 -0.29 9.02 3.08
N ASP A 42 -0.68 9.93 3.97
CA ASP A 42 -1.43 9.61 5.19
C ASP A 42 -2.34 10.76 5.62
N LEU A 43 -3.43 10.42 6.31
CA LEU A 43 -4.39 11.37 6.88
C LEU A 43 -3.87 12.04 8.17
N SER A 44 -2.77 11.58 8.75
CA SER A 44 -2.20 12.06 10.00
C SER A 44 -0.86 12.78 9.79
N LYS A 45 -0.85 14.10 10.00
CA LYS A 45 0.40 14.89 10.02
C LYS A 45 1.40 14.35 11.04
N LYS A 46 0.90 13.90 12.21
CA LYS A 46 1.73 13.35 13.28
C LYS A 46 2.47 12.08 12.84
N TYR A 47 1.80 11.20 12.13
CA TYR A 47 2.42 9.97 11.63
C TYR A 47 3.42 10.25 10.50
N LEU A 48 3.12 11.18 9.60
CA LEU A 48 4.07 11.59 8.57
C LEU A 48 5.32 12.25 9.17
N GLU A 49 5.18 13.05 10.21
CA GLU A 49 6.33 13.61 10.92
C GLU A 49 7.16 12.52 11.62
N TRP A 50 6.50 11.53 12.21
CA TRP A 50 7.19 10.34 12.71
C TRP A 50 7.88 9.58 11.58
N GLY A 51 7.24 9.44 10.44
CA GLY A 51 7.84 8.88 9.24
C GLY A 51 9.16 9.57 8.84
N ARG A 52 9.19 10.92 8.80
CA ARG A 52 10.43 11.67 8.53
C ARG A 52 11.56 11.33 9.53
N ARG A 53 11.23 11.21 10.82
CA ARG A 53 12.20 10.79 11.84
C ARG A 53 12.70 9.37 11.58
N ASN A 54 11.82 8.45 11.16
CA ASN A 54 12.21 7.09 10.80
C ASN A 54 13.18 7.07 9.60
N PHE A 55 13.01 7.96 8.61
CA PHE A 55 13.99 8.12 7.54
C PHE A 55 15.35 8.53 8.11
N THR A 56 15.40 9.59 8.91
CA THR A 56 16.64 10.07 9.54
C THR A 56 17.31 9.00 10.39
N LEU A 57 16.54 8.25 11.21
CA LEU A 57 17.06 7.15 12.04
C LEU A 57 17.66 6.01 11.21
N ASN A 58 17.27 5.89 9.94
CA ASN A 58 17.80 4.91 9.00
C ASN A 58 18.87 5.47 8.07
N ALA A 59 19.44 6.65 8.39
CA ALA A 59 20.44 7.35 7.57
C ALA A 59 19.95 7.68 6.14
N LEU A 60 18.65 7.93 5.98
CA LEU A 60 18.03 8.37 4.74
C LEU A 60 17.72 9.87 4.82
N ASP A 61 17.88 10.58 3.72
CA ASP A 61 17.49 12.00 3.64
C ASP A 61 15.98 12.10 3.38
N PRO A 62 15.15 12.56 4.34
CA PRO A 62 13.72 12.68 4.12
C PRO A 62 13.35 13.74 3.09
N THR A 63 14.24 14.68 2.75
CA THR A 63 13.97 15.73 1.75
C THR A 63 14.03 15.22 0.32
N ALA A 64 14.65 14.05 0.09
CA ALA A 64 14.66 13.36 -1.19
C ALA A 64 13.36 12.61 -1.50
N HIS A 65 12.38 12.61 -0.58
CA HIS A 65 11.14 11.87 -0.64
C HIS A 65 9.92 12.77 -0.42
N ASP A 66 8.76 12.34 -0.92
CA ASP A 66 7.51 13.09 -0.79
C ASP A 66 6.70 12.59 0.42
N PHE A 67 6.17 13.51 1.24
CA PHE A 67 5.26 13.22 2.35
C PHE A 67 4.00 14.06 2.18
N ILE A 68 2.89 13.41 1.90
CA ILE A 68 1.62 14.05 1.54
C ILE A 68 0.61 13.83 2.67
N TYR A 69 0.15 14.93 3.26
CA TYR A 69 -0.95 14.93 4.22
C TYR A 69 -2.28 15.08 3.50
N GLY A 70 -3.23 14.18 3.79
CA GLY A 70 -4.61 14.28 3.31
C GLY A 70 -5.29 12.94 3.11
N ASP A 71 -6.55 13.02 2.69
CA ASP A 71 -7.37 11.84 2.37
C ASP A 71 -6.79 11.06 1.19
N VAL A 72 -6.70 9.73 1.35
CA VAL A 72 -6.08 8.87 0.35
C VAL A 72 -6.86 8.88 -0.97
N PHE A 73 -8.18 8.76 -0.95
CA PHE A 73 -8.98 8.75 -2.18
C PHE A 73 -8.90 10.07 -2.94
N ASP A 74 -8.90 11.20 -2.21
CA ASP A 74 -8.75 12.51 -2.82
C ASP A 74 -7.37 12.67 -3.46
N TRP A 75 -6.30 12.25 -2.77
CA TRP A 75 -4.95 12.33 -3.31
C TRP A 75 -4.67 11.35 -4.45
N LEU A 76 -5.18 10.11 -4.40
CA LEU A 76 -5.07 9.18 -5.53
C LEU A 76 -5.68 9.81 -6.79
N ARG A 77 -6.88 10.41 -6.68
CA ARG A 77 -7.53 11.13 -7.78
C ARG A 77 -6.71 12.33 -8.28
N ARG A 78 -6.13 13.14 -7.36
CA ARG A 78 -5.28 14.29 -7.71
C ARG A 78 -3.99 13.86 -8.41
N LEU A 79 -3.34 12.81 -7.93
CA LEU A 79 -2.14 12.25 -8.55
C LEU A 79 -2.43 11.72 -9.95
N ALA A 80 -3.55 11.03 -10.14
CA ALA A 80 -4.00 10.56 -11.46
C ALA A 80 -4.26 11.72 -12.44
N LYS A 81 -4.93 12.79 -12.00
CA LYS A 81 -5.11 14.02 -12.79
C LYS A 81 -3.78 14.65 -13.19
N LYS A 82 -2.75 14.57 -12.33
CA LYS A 82 -1.39 15.05 -12.61
C LYS A 82 -0.56 14.04 -13.43
N ARG A 83 -1.15 12.92 -13.85
CA ARG A 83 -0.48 11.84 -14.59
C ARG A 83 0.77 11.30 -13.89
N ARG A 84 0.80 11.34 -12.55
CA ARG A 84 1.85 10.70 -11.77
C ARG A 84 1.65 9.19 -11.87
N VAL A 85 2.74 8.47 -12.09
CA VAL A 85 2.74 7.00 -12.15
C VAL A 85 3.88 6.44 -11.32
N PHE A 86 3.69 5.23 -10.79
CA PHE A 86 4.59 4.57 -9.87
C PHE A 86 4.89 3.15 -10.35
N ASP A 87 6.09 2.68 -10.06
CA ASP A 87 6.49 1.29 -10.31
C ASP A 87 5.84 0.35 -9.29
N ILE A 88 5.67 0.85 -8.06
CA ILE A 88 5.06 0.10 -6.96
C ILE A 88 4.03 0.99 -6.26
N VAL A 89 2.86 0.43 -6.00
CA VAL A 89 1.83 1.04 -5.14
C VAL A 89 1.56 0.11 -3.97
N VAL A 90 1.63 0.65 -2.75
CA VAL A 90 1.32 -0.04 -1.49
C VAL A 90 -0.01 0.47 -0.97
N LEU A 91 -0.95 -0.44 -0.71
CA LEU A 91 -2.24 -0.20 -0.10
C LEU A 91 -2.35 -1.04 1.18
N ASP A 92 -2.19 -0.40 2.34
CA ASP A 92 -2.32 -1.04 3.66
C ASP A 92 -3.25 -0.22 4.56
N PRO A 93 -4.55 -0.12 4.17
CA PRO A 93 -5.51 0.68 4.91
C PRO A 93 -5.82 0.07 6.28
N PRO A 94 -6.19 0.91 7.27
CA PRO A 94 -6.80 0.42 8.49
C PRO A 94 -8.15 -0.26 8.18
N THR A 95 -8.63 -1.10 9.10
CA THR A 95 -9.96 -1.71 8.99
C THR A 95 -11.06 -0.66 8.81
N PHE A 96 -10.85 0.52 9.43
CA PHE A 96 -11.77 1.64 9.42
C PHE A 96 -11.01 2.96 9.44
N SER A 97 -11.47 3.92 8.62
CA SER A 97 -11.03 5.32 8.72
C SER A 97 -12.16 6.29 8.37
N GLN A 98 -12.05 7.52 8.82
CA GLN A 98 -12.99 8.59 8.52
C GLN A 98 -12.26 9.87 8.15
N SER A 99 -12.66 10.47 7.05
CA SER A 99 -12.18 11.78 6.61
C SER A 99 -13.36 12.71 6.31
N LYS A 100 -13.10 14.03 6.27
CA LYS A 100 -14.10 15.01 5.87
C LYS A 100 -14.34 14.97 4.35
N GLU A 101 -13.33 14.64 3.59
CA GLU A 101 -13.31 14.67 2.12
C GLU A 101 -13.98 13.44 1.51
N HIS A 102 -13.80 12.27 2.09
CA HIS A 102 -14.33 11.00 1.56
C HIS A 102 -15.46 10.40 2.42
N GLY A 103 -15.55 10.81 3.70
CA GLY A 103 -16.46 10.20 4.65
C GLY A 103 -15.87 8.95 5.28
N LEU A 104 -16.69 7.90 5.38
CA LEU A 104 -16.35 6.66 6.04
C LEU A 104 -15.75 5.65 5.06
N PHE A 105 -14.58 5.11 5.38
CA PHE A 105 -13.97 3.97 4.72
C PHE A 105 -14.04 2.74 5.62
N ARG A 106 -14.45 1.61 5.07
CA ARG A 106 -14.39 0.29 5.71
C ARG A 106 -13.73 -0.70 4.76
N ALA A 107 -12.63 -1.32 5.18
CA ALA A 107 -11.88 -2.24 4.34
C ALA A 107 -12.75 -3.37 3.77
N GLU A 108 -13.68 -3.91 4.55
CA GLU A 108 -14.59 -4.99 4.14
C GLU A 108 -15.50 -4.61 2.95
N LYS A 109 -15.85 -3.33 2.79
CA LYS A 109 -16.77 -2.86 1.75
C LYS A 109 -16.09 -2.10 0.63
N ASP A 110 -15.05 -1.33 0.98
CA ASP A 110 -14.52 -0.28 0.11
C ASP A 110 -13.16 -0.65 -0.49
N TYR A 111 -12.60 -1.85 -0.17
CA TYR A 111 -11.27 -2.25 -0.65
C TYR A 111 -11.19 -2.27 -2.18
N GLY A 112 -12.21 -2.77 -2.86
CA GLY A 112 -12.27 -2.76 -4.32
C GLY A 112 -12.25 -1.35 -4.92
N ALA A 113 -12.96 -0.40 -4.31
CA ALA A 113 -12.96 1.00 -4.72
C ALA A 113 -11.58 1.66 -4.50
N LEU A 114 -10.88 1.31 -3.40
CA LEU A 114 -9.52 1.77 -3.13
C LEU A 114 -8.56 1.27 -4.22
N VAL A 115 -8.61 -0.02 -4.56
CA VAL A 115 -7.81 -0.59 -5.64
C VAL A 115 -8.11 0.12 -6.97
N ALA A 116 -9.38 0.28 -7.32
CA ALA A 116 -9.79 0.96 -8.55
C ALA A 116 -9.24 2.40 -8.64
N ALA A 117 -9.21 3.12 -7.51
CA ALA A 117 -8.63 4.47 -7.45
C ALA A 117 -7.10 4.49 -7.60
N ALA A 118 -6.42 3.42 -7.19
CA ALA A 118 -4.96 3.32 -7.25
C ALA A 118 -4.43 2.82 -8.60
N LEU A 119 -5.19 1.98 -9.33
CA LEU A 119 -4.75 1.37 -10.59
C LEU A 119 -4.29 2.36 -11.67
N PRO A 120 -4.92 3.55 -11.85
CA PRO A 120 -4.43 4.55 -12.80
C PRO A 120 -3.03 5.09 -12.50
N LEU A 121 -2.56 4.93 -11.27
CA LEU A 121 -1.25 5.39 -10.82
C LEU A 121 -0.16 4.34 -11.00
N LEU A 122 -0.52 3.10 -11.33
CA LEU A 122 0.43 2.01 -11.49
C LEU A 122 0.88 1.91 -12.95
N LYS A 123 2.18 1.97 -13.20
CA LYS A 123 2.76 1.75 -14.53
C LYS A 123 2.35 0.39 -15.11
N ALA A 124 2.39 0.25 -16.43
CA ALA A 124 2.31 -1.06 -17.07
C ALA A 124 3.47 -1.94 -16.58
N GLY A 125 3.19 -3.18 -16.20
CA GLY A 125 4.18 -4.06 -15.57
C GLY A 125 4.53 -3.69 -14.12
N GLY A 126 3.85 -2.70 -13.54
CA GLY A 126 4.05 -2.28 -12.16
C GLY A 126 3.48 -3.27 -11.14
N THR A 127 3.83 -3.08 -9.89
CA THR A 127 3.46 -3.97 -8.79
C THR A 127 2.54 -3.28 -7.78
N LEU A 128 1.42 -3.93 -7.48
CA LEU A 128 0.52 -3.57 -6.39
C LEU A 128 0.78 -4.48 -5.19
N LEU A 129 1.14 -3.91 -4.05
CA LEU A 129 1.03 -4.57 -2.74
C LEU A 129 -0.31 -4.17 -2.14
N ALA A 130 -1.18 -5.14 -1.92
CA ALA A 130 -2.45 -4.96 -1.25
C ALA A 130 -2.43 -5.75 0.06
N SER A 131 -2.74 -5.08 1.17
CA SER A 131 -2.76 -5.67 2.52
C SER A 131 -4.01 -5.24 3.27
N THR A 132 -4.49 -6.06 4.18
CA THR A 132 -5.55 -5.72 5.12
C THR A 132 -5.53 -6.61 6.35
N ASN A 133 -5.78 -6.01 7.51
CA ASN A 133 -5.97 -6.69 8.79
C ASN A 133 -7.45 -6.82 9.19
N ALA A 134 -8.39 -6.52 8.29
CA ALA A 134 -9.82 -6.63 8.55
C ALA A 134 -10.22 -8.11 8.70
N ALA A 135 -10.47 -8.55 9.93
CA ALA A 135 -10.77 -9.95 10.23
C ALA A 135 -12.08 -10.43 9.56
N GLY A 136 -13.06 -9.54 9.40
CA GLY A 136 -14.35 -9.85 8.75
C GLY A 136 -14.26 -10.01 7.23
N LEU A 137 -13.19 -9.55 6.59
CA LEU A 137 -12.98 -9.72 5.15
C LEU A 137 -12.25 -11.03 4.88
N LYS A 138 -12.93 -12.02 4.30
CA LYS A 138 -12.32 -13.32 3.98
C LYS A 138 -11.27 -13.19 2.87
N PRO A 139 -10.23 -14.06 2.84
CA PRO A 139 -9.19 -14.03 1.81
C PRO A 139 -9.73 -14.08 0.38
N GLU A 140 -10.76 -14.91 0.14
CA GLU A 140 -11.37 -15.05 -1.17
C GLU A 140 -12.11 -13.78 -1.61
N GLU A 141 -12.82 -13.13 -0.68
CA GLU A 141 -13.54 -11.87 -0.92
C GLU A 141 -12.54 -10.73 -1.19
N PHE A 142 -11.45 -10.67 -0.42
CA PHE A 142 -10.36 -9.73 -0.62
C PHE A 142 -9.75 -9.85 -2.01
N LEU A 143 -9.38 -11.07 -2.42
CA LEU A 143 -8.81 -11.33 -3.74
C LEU A 143 -9.82 -11.08 -4.87
N ALA A 144 -11.10 -11.42 -4.66
CA ALA A 144 -12.17 -11.16 -5.63
C ALA A 144 -12.40 -9.66 -5.84
N ALA A 145 -12.40 -8.85 -4.76
CA ALA A 145 -12.54 -7.40 -4.86
C ALA A 145 -11.41 -6.77 -5.69
N ILE A 146 -10.16 -7.21 -5.47
CA ILE A 146 -9.01 -6.76 -6.24
C ILE A 146 -9.14 -7.18 -7.71
N GLY A 147 -9.47 -8.45 -7.97
CA GLY A 147 -9.64 -8.99 -9.33
C GLY A 147 -10.72 -8.26 -10.12
N THR A 148 -11.87 -7.98 -9.49
CA THR A 148 -12.97 -7.20 -10.08
C THR A 148 -12.51 -5.79 -10.44
N ALA A 149 -11.79 -5.10 -9.54
CA ALA A 149 -11.26 -3.76 -9.82
C ALA A 149 -10.24 -3.77 -10.98
N ALA A 150 -9.34 -4.77 -11.03
CA ALA A 150 -8.37 -4.90 -12.11
C ALA A 150 -9.06 -5.15 -13.47
N THR A 151 -10.05 -6.05 -13.51
CA THR A 151 -10.84 -6.35 -14.72
C THR A 151 -11.60 -5.10 -15.22
N ALA A 152 -12.26 -4.37 -14.32
CA ALA A 152 -12.97 -3.14 -14.66
C ALA A 152 -12.02 -2.06 -15.21
N ALA A 153 -10.80 -2.00 -14.71
CA ALA A 153 -9.73 -1.11 -15.20
C ALA A 153 -9.04 -1.64 -16.47
N ARG A 154 -9.44 -2.79 -17.02
CA ARG A 154 -8.80 -3.47 -18.15
C ARG A 154 -7.31 -3.75 -17.91
N ARG A 155 -6.93 -4.05 -16.66
CA ARG A 155 -5.57 -4.39 -16.25
C ARG A 155 -5.49 -5.89 -15.99
N ALA A 156 -4.66 -6.61 -16.75
CA ALA A 156 -4.44 -8.04 -16.53
C ALA A 156 -3.48 -8.27 -15.36
N ILE A 157 -3.86 -9.15 -14.44
CA ILE A 157 -2.96 -9.63 -13.38
C ILE A 157 -2.08 -10.72 -13.99
N THR A 158 -0.79 -10.43 -14.18
CA THR A 158 0.18 -11.34 -14.80
C THR A 158 0.88 -12.24 -13.81
N GLN A 159 1.03 -11.77 -12.56
CA GLN A 159 1.60 -12.55 -11.46
C GLN A 159 0.84 -12.24 -10.17
N ARG A 160 0.67 -13.25 -9.33
CA ARG A 160 0.05 -13.13 -8.01
C ARG A 160 0.84 -13.96 -7.01
N HIS A 161 1.25 -13.32 -5.91
CA HIS A 161 1.89 -13.98 -4.78
C HIS A 161 1.17 -13.59 -3.50
N TYR A 162 0.40 -14.52 -2.94
CA TYR A 162 -0.28 -14.34 -1.66
C TYR A 162 0.68 -14.68 -0.52
N VAL A 163 0.79 -13.78 0.46
CA VAL A 163 1.63 -13.97 1.65
C VAL A 163 0.69 -14.16 2.83
N PRO A 164 0.71 -15.33 3.47
CA PRO A 164 -0.07 -15.56 4.69
C PRO A 164 0.46 -14.73 5.85
N GLN A 165 -0.31 -14.68 6.93
CA GLN A 165 0.12 -14.03 8.18
C GLN A 165 1.47 -14.61 8.63
N PRO A 166 2.47 -13.74 8.88
CA PRO A 166 3.82 -14.22 9.22
C PRO A 166 3.87 -14.85 10.62
N PRO A 167 4.87 -15.75 10.88
CA PRO A 167 4.94 -16.49 12.14
C PRO A 167 5.13 -15.66 13.40
N ASP A 168 5.65 -14.45 13.29
CA ASP A 168 5.78 -13.47 14.37
C ASP A 168 4.45 -12.79 14.76
N PHE A 169 3.39 -13.04 13.99
CA PHE A 169 2.01 -12.76 14.36
C PHE A 169 1.34 -14.08 14.76
N PRO A 170 1.28 -14.42 16.04
CA PRO A 170 0.80 -15.73 16.46
C PRO A 170 -0.67 -15.93 16.07
N ILE A 171 -0.99 -17.14 15.64
CA ILE A 171 -2.34 -17.58 15.36
C ILE A 171 -2.74 -18.55 16.47
N THR A 172 -3.83 -18.25 17.15
CA THR A 172 -4.41 -19.12 18.19
C THR A 172 -5.83 -19.54 17.78
N ARG A 173 -6.43 -20.44 18.58
CA ARG A 173 -7.83 -20.83 18.37
C ARG A 173 -8.79 -19.66 18.53
N ASP A 174 -8.47 -18.73 19.46
CA ASP A 174 -9.31 -17.57 19.79
C ASP A 174 -8.97 -16.35 18.93
N GLU A 175 -7.77 -16.31 18.35
CA GLU A 175 -7.30 -15.27 17.42
C GLU A 175 -6.85 -15.92 16.09
N PRO A 176 -7.78 -16.22 15.18
CA PRO A 176 -7.45 -16.79 13.88
C PRO A 176 -6.71 -15.77 13.00
N ALA A 177 -6.04 -16.25 11.96
CA ALA A 177 -5.32 -15.40 11.02
C ALA A 177 -6.23 -14.30 10.44
N TYR A 178 -5.83 -13.05 10.59
CA TYR A 178 -6.60 -11.89 10.12
C TYR A 178 -5.83 -11.06 9.07
N LEU A 179 -4.51 -11.16 9.02
CA LEU A 179 -3.70 -10.41 8.05
C LEU A 179 -3.70 -11.12 6.70
N LYS A 180 -4.05 -10.39 5.65
CA LYS A 180 -4.02 -10.82 4.25
C LYS A 180 -3.12 -9.87 3.49
N THR A 181 -2.15 -10.41 2.77
CA THR A 181 -1.23 -9.64 1.93
C THR A 181 -1.08 -10.32 0.59
N VAL A 182 -1.14 -9.56 -0.49
CA VAL A 182 -0.92 -10.07 -1.84
C VAL A 182 -0.08 -9.09 -2.65
N TRP A 183 0.89 -9.65 -3.38
CA TRP A 183 1.67 -8.96 -4.39
C TRP A 183 1.10 -9.30 -5.76
N LEU A 184 0.84 -8.28 -6.56
CA LEU A 184 0.25 -8.43 -7.89
C LEU A 184 1.06 -7.65 -8.89
N LYS A 185 1.45 -8.30 -10.00
CA LYS A 185 2.01 -7.61 -11.15
C LYS A 185 0.92 -7.42 -12.18
N LEU A 186 0.76 -6.19 -12.69
CA LEU A 186 -0.31 -5.85 -13.62
C LEU A 186 0.26 -5.32 -14.94
N ALA A 187 -0.27 -5.88 -16.05
CA ALA A 187 0.04 -5.42 -17.41
C ALA A 187 -0.60 -4.06 -17.70
#